data_a76bf4285ffbb3ea4420c5136eb90bfe
#
_entry.id   a76bf4285ffbb3ea4420c5136eb90bfe
#
_cell.length_a   1.000
_cell.length_b   1.000
_cell.length_c   1.000
_cell.angle_alpha   90.00
_cell.angle_beta   90.00
_cell.angle_gamma   90.00
#
_symmetry.space_group_name_H-M   'P 1'
#
loop_
_entity.id
_entity.type
_entity.pdbx_description
1 polymer ?
#
loop_
_entity_poly.entity_id
_entity_poly.type
_entity_poly.pdbx_seq_one_letter_code
_entity_poly.pdbx_strand_id
1 'polypeptide(L)'
;MSRLREEVTAVPSALRTLEQERAKHAWDCVQNCLNQAIQQLESAIAHETEPRRREDLEKRLRNLRTEEGGKEWKGRYGSVVRKLPSYILTNGLGQTLAFLKAKGKGEPGNEHEVLYRHLTDWVGRKVHADGDLLSWLVNTATSQQYRLATMEALALLQWLKRFAEAELPKGREE
;
A
#
# COMPACT_ATOMS: atom_id res chain seq x y z
N MET A 1 -25.70 -36.68 -38.80
CA MET A 1 -24.90 -36.73 -37.54
C MET A 1 -23.77 -35.71 -37.64
N SER A 2 -24.04 -34.50 -37.32
CA SER A 2 -23.05 -33.46 -37.20
C SER A 2 -23.75 -32.21 -36.71
N ARG A 3 -23.55 -31.82 -35.47
CA ARG A 3 -23.79 -30.46 -34.89
C ARG A 3 -24.11 -30.54 -33.41
N LEU A 4 -23.16 -31.04 -32.62
CA LEU A 4 -23.12 -30.82 -31.17
C LEU A 4 -21.64 -30.65 -30.72
N ARG A 5 -20.89 -29.81 -31.45
CA ARG A 5 -19.54 -29.37 -31.04
C ARG A 5 -19.42 -27.90 -31.36
N GLU A 6 -20.11 -27.09 -30.69
CA GLU A 6 -19.80 -25.65 -30.61
C GLU A 6 -20.80 -25.07 -29.64
N GLU A 7 -20.32 -24.90 -28.43
CA GLU A 7 -20.68 -23.86 -27.49
C GLU A 7 -20.13 -24.18 -26.11
N VAL A 8 -18.81 -24.49 -26.06
CA VAL A 8 -18.06 -24.07 -24.88
C VAL A 8 -17.73 -22.62 -25.17
N THR A 9 -18.75 -21.80 -25.15
CA THR A 9 -18.59 -20.36 -25.18
C THR A 9 -17.78 -19.96 -23.97
N ALA A 10 -16.67 -19.31 -24.25
CA ALA A 10 -15.80 -18.64 -23.33
C ALA A 10 -16.61 -18.05 -22.16
N VAL A 11 -16.43 -18.61 -20.98
CA VAL A 11 -16.86 -17.96 -19.74
C VAL A 11 -16.27 -16.56 -19.79
N PRO A 12 -17.06 -15.48 -19.74
CA PRO A 12 -16.52 -14.15 -19.79
C PRO A 12 -15.46 -14.03 -18.70
N SER A 13 -14.26 -13.56 -19.07
CA SER A 13 -13.13 -13.35 -18.18
C SER A 13 -13.37 -12.24 -17.12
N ALA A 14 -14.62 -12.02 -16.73
CA ALA A 14 -15.07 -10.90 -15.93
C ALA A 14 -15.08 -11.15 -14.42
N LEU A 15 -14.95 -12.38 -13.96
CA LEU A 15 -14.96 -12.69 -12.53
C LEU A 15 -13.56 -13.13 -12.09
N ARG A 16 -12.73 -12.16 -11.73
CA ARG A 16 -11.52 -12.47 -11.00
C ARG A 16 -11.90 -12.92 -9.59
N THR A 17 -11.22 -13.95 -9.10
CA THR A 17 -11.34 -14.32 -7.69
C THR A 17 -10.82 -13.18 -6.81
N LEU A 18 -11.30 -13.09 -5.58
CA LEU A 18 -10.81 -12.12 -4.60
C LEU A 18 -9.28 -12.20 -4.44
N GLU A 19 -8.73 -13.41 -4.52
CA GLU A 19 -7.30 -13.64 -4.47
C GLU A 19 -6.53 -13.02 -5.66
N GLN A 20 -7.08 -13.14 -6.85
CA GLN A 20 -6.51 -12.47 -8.04
C GLN A 20 -6.60 -10.94 -7.95
N GLU A 21 -7.66 -10.41 -7.36
CA GLU A 21 -7.81 -8.97 -7.11
C GLU A 21 -6.77 -8.47 -6.10
N ARG A 22 -6.55 -9.21 -5.01
CA ARG A 22 -5.50 -8.90 -4.02
C ARG A 22 -4.12 -8.89 -4.67
N ALA A 23 -3.81 -9.95 -5.41
CA ALA A 23 -2.53 -10.07 -6.11
C ALA A 23 -2.31 -8.92 -7.08
N LYS A 24 -3.33 -8.56 -7.87
CA LYS A 24 -3.25 -7.43 -8.80
C LYS A 24 -3.02 -6.10 -8.06
N HIS A 25 -3.79 -5.84 -7.01
CA HIS A 25 -3.63 -4.62 -6.22
C HIS A 25 -2.23 -4.53 -5.60
N ALA A 26 -1.75 -5.62 -5.01
CA ALA A 26 -0.41 -5.68 -4.43
C ALA A 26 0.69 -5.49 -5.49
N TRP A 27 0.53 -6.07 -6.68
CA TRP A 27 1.42 -5.87 -7.80
C TRP A 27 1.49 -4.40 -8.22
N ASP A 28 0.33 -3.78 -8.44
CA ASP A 28 0.23 -2.37 -8.82
C ASP A 28 0.85 -1.46 -7.75
N CYS A 29 0.65 -1.76 -6.47
CA CYS A 29 1.28 -1.05 -5.36
C CYS A 29 2.80 -1.12 -5.42
N VAL A 30 3.38 -2.31 -5.59
CA VAL A 30 4.85 -2.50 -5.62
C VAL A 30 5.46 -1.85 -6.87
N GLN A 31 4.84 -2.05 -8.05
CA GLN A 31 5.35 -1.47 -9.30
C GLN A 31 5.32 0.05 -9.30
N ASN A 32 4.34 0.66 -8.65
CA ASN A 32 4.12 2.11 -8.68
C ASN A 32 4.48 2.83 -7.36
N CYS A 33 5.04 2.15 -6.37
CA CYS A 33 5.27 2.73 -5.04
C CYS A 33 6.10 4.02 -5.08
N LEU A 34 7.19 4.05 -5.83
CA LEU A 34 8.03 5.24 -5.99
C LEU A 34 7.30 6.36 -6.75
N ASN A 35 6.58 6.02 -7.83
CA ASN A 35 5.81 7.02 -8.58
C ASN A 35 4.72 7.65 -7.71
N GLN A 36 4.08 6.89 -6.84
CA GLN A 36 3.09 7.42 -5.90
C GLN A 36 3.75 8.35 -4.86
N ALA A 37 4.94 8.02 -4.36
CA ALA A 37 5.71 8.92 -3.49
C ALA A 37 6.05 10.24 -4.20
N ILE A 38 6.49 10.17 -5.45
CA ILE A 38 6.77 11.35 -6.29
C ILE A 38 5.50 12.19 -6.49
N GLN A 39 4.37 11.57 -6.84
CA GLN A 39 3.10 12.27 -7.01
C GLN A 39 2.62 12.96 -5.73
N GLN A 40 2.82 12.34 -4.55
CA GLN A 40 2.50 12.97 -3.28
C GLN A 40 3.34 14.23 -3.04
N LEU A 41 4.65 14.18 -3.36
CA LEU A 41 5.53 15.35 -3.25
C LEU A 41 5.14 16.45 -4.24
N GLU A 42 4.87 16.12 -5.49
CA GLU A 42 4.44 17.07 -6.52
C GLU A 42 3.13 17.77 -6.11
N SER A 43 2.16 17.01 -5.62
CA SER A 43 0.90 17.56 -5.13
C SER A 43 1.10 18.47 -3.91
N ALA A 44 1.95 18.07 -2.97
CA ALA A 44 2.26 18.88 -1.80
C ALA A 44 2.95 20.20 -2.18
N ILE A 45 3.92 20.16 -3.10
CA ILE A 45 4.64 21.35 -3.61
C ILE A 45 3.67 22.32 -4.28
N ALA A 46 2.71 21.80 -5.06
CA ALA A 46 1.73 22.64 -5.77
C ALA A 46 0.84 23.46 -4.83
N HIS A 47 0.59 22.97 -3.60
CA HIS A 47 -0.26 23.62 -2.60
C HIS A 47 0.53 24.30 -1.47
N GLU A 48 1.86 24.13 -1.44
CA GLU A 48 2.69 24.69 -0.37
C GLU A 48 2.92 26.20 -0.58
N THR A 49 2.64 26.97 0.45
CA THR A 49 2.77 28.43 0.44
C THR A 49 4.01 28.92 1.19
N GLU A 50 4.54 28.13 2.12
CA GLU A 50 5.73 28.49 2.87
C GLU A 50 7.01 28.21 2.06
N PRO A 51 7.83 29.25 1.75
CA PRO A 51 8.97 29.09 0.85
C PRO A 51 10.00 28.05 1.32
N ARG A 52 10.32 28.04 2.63
CA ARG A 52 11.30 27.09 3.19
C ARG A 52 10.84 25.65 3.11
N ARG A 53 9.55 25.40 3.42
CA ARG A 53 8.97 24.08 3.32
C ARG A 53 8.89 23.60 1.87
N ARG A 54 8.53 24.49 0.98
CA ARG A 54 8.50 24.20 -0.47
C ARG A 54 9.88 23.81 -0.98
N GLU A 55 10.92 24.55 -0.62
CA GLU A 55 12.31 24.22 -0.99
C GLU A 55 12.74 22.84 -0.48
N ASP A 56 12.39 22.49 0.77
CA ASP A 56 12.66 21.16 1.33
C ASP A 56 11.95 20.05 0.53
N LEU A 57 10.66 20.22 0.23
CA LEU A 57 9.91 19.27 -0.57
C LEU A 57 10.49 19.10 -1.99
N GLU A 58 10.88 20.19 -2.63
CA GLU A 58 11.54 20.16 -3.94
C GLU A 58 12.88 19.44 -3.90
N LYS A 59 13.68 19.63 -2.84
CA LYS A 59 14.93 18.91 -2.63
C LYS A 59 14.69 17.40 -2.49
N ARG A 60 13.69 17.02 -1.70
CA ARG A 60 13.29 15.62 -1.55
C ARG A 60 12.83 15.00 -2.87
N LEU A 61 12.02 15.73 -3.64
CA LEU A 61 11.55 15.30 -4.96
C LEU A 61 12.72 15.08 -5.92
N ARG A 62 13.67 16.03 -5.98
CA ARG A 62 14.88 15.87 -6.79
C ARG A 62 15.67 14.61 -6.43
N ASN A 63 15.83 14.34 -5.12
CA ASN A 63 16.52 13.13 -4.66
C ASN A 63 15.80 11.85 -5.09
N LEU A 64 14.47 11.77 -4.92
CA LEU A 64 13.70 10.58 -5.32
C LEU A 64 13.76 10.30 -6.83
N ARG A 65 13.97 11.32 -7.64
CA ARG A 65 14.11 11.20 -9.10
C ARG A 65 15.50 10.74 -9.56
N THR A 66 16.50 10.75 -8.66
CA THR A 66 17.80 10.14 -8.98
C THR A 66 17.69 8.62 -8.92
N GLU A 67 18.53 7.93 -9.67
CA GLU A 67 18.57 6.46 -9.65
C GLU A 67 18.89 5.93 -8.24
N GLU A 68 19.90 6.51 -7.59
CA GLU A 68 20.30 6.10 -6.25
C GLU A 68 19.24 6.41 -5.19
N GLY A 69 18.69 7.61 -5.16
CA GLY A 69 17.66 8.01 -4.21
C GLY A 69 16.37 7.20 -4.38
N GLY A 70 15.96 6.93 -5.62
CA GLY A 70 14.81 6.08 -5.92
C GLY A 70 15.04 4.62 -5.50
N LYS A 71 16.23 4.08 -5.72
CA LYS A 71 16.61 2.73 -5.30
C LYS A 71 16.62 2.60 -3.77
N GLU A 72 17.20 3.58 -3.09
CA GLU A 72 17.25 3.61 -1.62
C GLU A 72 15.83 3.69 -1.03
N TRP A 73 14.98 4.57 -1.57
CA TRP A 73 13.60 4.69 -1.14
C TRP A 73 12.82 3.37 -1.31
N LYS A 74 12.95 2.72 -2.46
CA LYS A 74 12.34 1.39 -2.71
C LYS A 74 12.83 0.33 -1.72
N GLY A 75 14.10 0.37 -1.35
CA GLY A 75 14.68 -0.50 -0.33
C GLY A 75 14.05 -0.30 1.04
N ARG A 76 13.85 0.95 1.48
CA ARG A 76 13.16 1.28 2.74
C ARG A 76 11.70 0.84 2.71
N TYR A 77 10.95 1.17 1.64
CA TYR A 77 9.57 0.72 1.48
C TYR A 77 9.46 -0.82 1.57
N GLY A 78 10.28 -1.54 0.82
CA GLY A 78 10.30 -3.00 0.84
C GLY A 78 10.67 -3.58 2.21
N SER A 79 11.56 -2.93 2.96
CA SER A 79 11.93 -3.33 4.33
C SER A 79 10.74 -3.24 5.28
N VAL A 80 9.97 -2.15 5.21
CA VAL A 80 8.75 -1.99 6.02
C VAL A 80 7.69 -3.03 5.64
N VAL A 81 7.43 -3.22 4.34
CA VAL A 81 6.47 -4.22 3.84
C VAL A 81 6.75 -5.62 4.40
N ARG A 82 8.03 -6.03 4.40
CA ARG A 82 8.42 -7.38 4.86
C ARG A 82 8.17 -7.60 6.34
N LYS A 83 8.23 -6.56 7.16
CA LYS A 83 8.06 -6.61 8.63
C LYS A 83 6.59 -6.52 9.06
N LEU A 84 5.73 -5.90 8.25
CA LEU A 84 4.36 -5.58 8.63
C LEU A 84 3.47 -6.77 9.02
N PRO A 85 3.51 -7.93 8.33
CA PRO A 85 2.71 -9.09 8.75
C PRO A 85 3.00 -9.50 10.19
N SER A 86 4.27 -9.52 10.59
CA SER A 86 4.68 -9.85 11.96
C SER A 86 4.20 -8.79 12.96
N TYR A 87 4.21 -7.51 12.58
CA TYR A 87 3.70 -6.42 13.43
C TYR A 87 2.19 -6.56 13.69
N ILE A 88 1.41 -6.90 12.66
CA ILE A 88 -0.03 -7.14 12.81
C ILE A 88 -0.29 -8.33 13.71
N LEU A 89 0.44 -9.44 13.53
CA LEU A 89 0.27 -10.64 14.35
C LEU A 89 0.64 -10.42 15.82
N THR A 90 1.62 -9.56 16.08
CA THR A 90 2.09 -9.29 17.45
C THR A 90 1.28 -8.19 18.14
N ASN A 91 0.95 -7.11 17.42
CA ASN A 91 0.39 -5.90 18.01
C ASN A 91 -1.06 -5.61 17.58
N GLY A 92 -1.55 -6.32 16.56
CA GLY A 92 -2.85 -6.06 15.94
C GLY A 92 -2.82 -4.99 14.86
N LEU A 93 -3.89 -4.96 14.04
CA LEU A 93 -3.98 -4.07 12.87
C LEU A 93 -3.97 -2.59 13.28
N GLY A 94 -4.78 -2.20 14.27
CA GLY A 94 -4.90 -0.81 14.68
C GLY A 94 -3.57 -0.21 15.15
N GLN A 95 -2.84 -0.91 16.00
CA GLN A 95 -1.51 -0.46 16.46
C GLN A 95 -0.50 -0.40 15.31
N THR A 96 -0.55 -1.34 14.38
CA THR A 96 0.33 -1.33 13.19
C THR A 96 0.04 -0.13 12.29
N LEU A 97 -1.23 0.20 12.06
CA LEU A 97 -1.61 1.40 11.31
C LEU A 97 -1.19 2.68 12.04
N ALA A 98 -1.37 2.75 13.36
CA ALA A 98 -0.90 3.86 14.18
C ALA A 98 0.63 4.02 14.11
N PHE A 99 1.38 2.92 14.12
CA PHE A 99 2.82 2.92 13.90
C PHE A 99 3.21 3.51 12.53
N LEU A 100 2.53 3.11 11.45
CA LEU A 100 2.79 3.67 10.12
C LEU A 100 2.54 5.18 10.08
N LYS A 101 1.43 5.66 10.68
CA LYS A 101 1.15 7.10 10.78
C LYS A 101 2.21 7.84 11.60
N ALA A 102 2.64 7.28 12.73
CA ALA A 102 3.65 7.88 13.59
C ALA A 102 5.02 7.99 12.91
N LYS A 103 5.40 6.99 12.11
CA LYS A 103 6.65 7.00 11.34
C LYS A 103 6.57 7.87 10.09
N GLY A 104 5.42 7.88 9.44
CA GLY A 104 5.17 8.68 8.24
C GLY A 104 5.04 10.17 8.54
N LYS A 105 4.50 10.54 9.71
CA LYS A 105 4.31 11.92 10.20
C LYS A 105 3.49 12.81 9.25
N GLY A 106 2.67 12.22 8.38
CA GLY A 106 1.97 12.94 7.33
C GLY A 106 2.89 13.55 6.25
N GLU A 107 4.16 13.13 6.22
CA GLU A 107 5.14 13.66 5.27
C GLU A 107 4.92 13.08 3.87
N PRO A 108 4.66 13.93 2.85
CA PRO A 108 4.44 13.46 1.50
C PRO A 108 5.67 12.72 0.97
N GLY A 109 5.42 11.61 0.28
CA GLY A 109 6.48 10.77 -0.29
C GLY A 109 7.24 9.91 0.74
N ASN A 110 6.87 9.91 2.01
CA ASN A 110 7.42 9.00 3.00
C ASN A 110 6.94 7.57 2.76
N GLU A 111 7.82 6.58 2.84
CA GLU A 111 7.51 5.17 2.57
C GLU A 111 6.44 4.59 3.50
N HIS A 112 6.36 5.04 4.76
CA HIS A 112 5.31 4.61 5.70
C HIS A 112 3.95 5.20 5.33
N GLU A 113 3.90 6.46 4.86
CA GLU A 113 2.67 7.08 4.36
C GLU A 113 2.14 6.41 3.10
N VAL A 114 3.03 6.07 2.17
CA VAL A 114 2.66 5.35 0.95
C VAL A 114 2.09 3.98 1.30
N LEU A 115 2.76 3.24 2.20
CA LEU A 115 2.29 1.92 2.62
C LEU A 115 0.99 1.98 3.43
N TYR A 116 0.83 2.99 4.29
CA TYR A 116 -0.43 3.24 4.99
C TYR A 116 -1.59 3.38 4.01
N ARG A 117 -1.42 4.16 2.94
CA ARG A 117 -2.44 4.33 1.90
C ARG A 117 -2.73 3.03 1.16
N HIS A 118 -1.70 2.26 0.78
CA HIS A 118 -1.89 0.96 0.12
C HIS A 118 -2.79 0.02 0.92
N LEU A 119 -2.57 -0.05 2.25
CA LEU A 119 -3.39 -0.86 3.14
C LEU A 119 -4.80 -0.30 3.32
N THR A 120 -4.90 1.01 3.59
CA THR A 120 -6.19 1.63 3.90
C THR A 120 -7.11 1.69 2.69
N ASP A 121 -6.57 1.92 1.50
CA ASP A 121 -7.34 1.93 0.25
C ASP A 121 -7.93 0.56 -0.08
N TRP A 122 -7.17 -0.50 0.15
CA TRP A 122 -7.66 -1.85 -0.11
C TRP A 122 -8.61 -2.33 0.99
N VAL A 123 -8.11 -2.37 2.22
CA VAL A 123 -8.86 -2.91 3.37
C VAL A 123 -10.13 -2.09 3.61
N GLY A 124 -10.06 -0.76 3.56
CA GLY A 124 -11.20 0.12 3.74
C GLY A 124 -12.32 -0.18 2.76
N ARG A 125 -12.00 -0.39 1.47
CA ARG A 125 -13.00 -0.79 0.46
C ARG A 125 -13.60 -2.17 0.74
N LYS A 126 -12.80 -3.13 1.19
CA LYS A 126 -13.27 -4.52 1.42
C LYS A 126 -14.15 -4.64 2.67
N VAL A 127 -13.94 -3.80 3.67
CA VAL A 127 -14.77 -3.79 4.89
C VAL A 127 -15.82 -2.67 4.92
N HIS A 128 -15.92 -1.90 3.83
CA HIS A 128 -16.82 -0.74 3.72
C HIS A 128 -16.64 0.28 4.85
N ALA A 129 -15.36 0.58 5.17
CA ALA A 129 -15.04 1.59 6.16
C ALA A 129 -15.36 3.00 5.65
N ASP A 130 -16.02 3.80 6.49
CA ASP A 130 -16.25 5.21 6.19
C ASP A 130 -15.04 6.05 6.64
N GLY A 131 -14.43 6.75 5.70
CA GLY A 131 -13.29 7.62 5.95
C GLY A 131 -11.96 6.89 6.21
N ASP A 132 -11.16 7.42 7.13
CA ASP A 132 -9.85 6.84 7.47
C ASP A 132 -9.99 5.51 8.20
N LEU A 133 -9.33 4.46 7.69
CA LEU A 133 -9.46 3.11 8.23
C LEU A 133 -9.09 3.01 9.71
N LEU A 134 -8.01 3.68 10.15
CA LEU A 134 -7.61 3.63 11.55
C LEU A 134 -8.67 4.28 12.45
N SER A 135 -9.18 5.43 12.06
CA SER A 135 -10.25 6.12 12.80
C SER A 135 -11.51 5.25 12.86
N TRP A 136 -11.89 4.62 11.75
CA TRP A 136 -13.03 3.73 11.69
C TRP A 136 -12.85 2.50 12.58
N LEU A 137 -11.67 1.87 12.58
CA LEU A 137 -11.36 0.71 13.43
C LEU A 137 -11.48 1.04 14.92
N VAL A 138 -11.04 2.23 15.33
CA VAL A 138 -11.01 2.66 16.74
C VAL A 138 -12.39 3.09 17.22
N ASN A 139 -13.17 3.79 16.40
CA ASN A 139 -14.38 4.48 16.85
C ASN A 139 -15.68 3.80 16.43
N THR A 140 -15.69 3.00 15.37
CA THR A 140 -16.93 2.55 14.72
C THR A 140 -17.01 1.04 14.54
N ALA A 141 -15.90 0.38 14.18
CA ALA A 141 -15.90 -1.03 13.83
C ALA A 141 -16.33 -1.94 14.97
N THR A 142 -17.21 -2.90 14.67
CA THR A 142 -17.48 -4.02 15.60
C THR A 142 -16.28 -4.96 15.66
N SER A 143 -16.23 -5.81 16.68
CA SER A 143 -15.16 -6.82 16.83
C SER A 143 -15.08 -7.76 15.62
N GLN A 144 -16.22 -8.08 15.01
CA GLN A 144 -16.26 -8.90 13.80
C GLN A 144 -15.68 -8.16 12.60
N GLN A 145 -16.05 -6.90 12.41
CA GLN A 145 -15.51 -6.05 11.35
C GLN A 145 -13.99 -5.81 11.50
N TYR A 146 -13.53 -5.58 12.74
CA TYR A 146 -12.11 -5.45 13.06
C TYR A 146 -11.35 -6.73 12.66
N ARG A 147 -11.89 -7.91 12.99
CA ARG A 147 -11.27 -9.18 12.63
C ARG A 147 -11.23 -9.39 11.12
N LEU A 148 -12.31 -9.06 10.39
CA LEU A 148 -12.32 -9.13 8.93
C LEU A 148 -11.28 -8.18 8.30
N ALA A 149 -11.18 -6.95 8.80
CA ALA A 149 -10.15 -6.00 8.36
C ALA A 149 -8.73 -6.54 8.58
N THR A 150 -8.49 -7.18 9.74
CA THR A 150 -7.19 -7.79 10.05
C THR A 150 -6.85 -8.94 9.11
N MET A 151 -7.82 -9.82 8.84
CA MET A 151 -7.64 -10.94 7.90
C MET A 151 -7.36 -10.43 6.48
N GLU A 152 -8.08 -9.41 6.04
CA GLU A 152 -7.90 -8.82 4.70
C GLU A 152 -6.54 -8.11 4.58
N ALA A 153 -6.12 -7.37 5.60
CA ALA A 153 -4.80 -6.74 5.65
C ALA A 153 -3.66 -7.78 5.56
N LEU A 154 -3.75 -8.86 6.33
CA LEU A 154 -2.76 -9.95 6.29
C LEU A 154 -2.73 -10.64 4.93
N ALA A 155 -3.90 -10.90 4.32
CA ALA A 155 -3.98 -11.53 3.00
C ALA A 155 -3.35 -10.65 1.91
N LEU A 156 -3.58 -9.34 1.93
CA LEU A 156 -2.93 -8.39 1.03
C LEU A 156 -1.41 -8.34 1.26
N LEU A 157 -0.99 -8.27 2.53
CA LEU A 157 0.43 -8.16 2.88
C LEU A 157 1.25 -9.38 2.50
N GLN A 158 0.66 -10.57 2.40
CA GLN A 158 1.34 -11.74 1.87
C GLN A 158 1.77 -11.53 0.42
N TRP A 159 0.90 -10.97 -0.42
CA TRP A 159 1.22 -10.62 -1.80
C TRP A 159 2.21 -9.47 -1.89
N LEU A 160 1.99 -8.39 -1.14
CA LEU A 160 2.91 -7.25 -1.10
C LEU A 160 4.33 -7.67 -0.72
N LYS A 161 4.46 -8.53 0.30
CA LYS A 161 5.75 -9.07 0.74
C LYS A 161 6.43 -9.86 -0.37
N ARG A 162 5.72 -10.78 -1.03
CA ARG A 162 6.26 -11.61 -2.12
C ARG A 162 6.72 -10.76 -3.30
N PHE A 163 5.92 -9.80 -3.71
CA PHE A 163 6.29 -8.90 -4.80
C PHE A 163 7.43 -7.95 -4.41
N ALA A 164 7.44 -7.45 -3.17
CA ALA A 164 8.57 -6.66 -2.68
C ALA A 164 9.89 -7.47 -2.62
N GLU A 165 9.81 -8.75 -2.28
CA GLU A 165 10.98 -9.65 -2.30
C GLU A 165 11.50 -9.88 -3.72
N ALA A 166 10.60 -9.97 -4.72
CA ALA A 166 10.95 -10.24 -6.11
C ALA A 166 11.44 -8.99 -6.85
N GLU A 167 10.81 -7.83 -6.62
CA GLU A 167 10.93 -6.66 -7.48
C GLU A 167 11.72 -5.49 -6.86
N LEU A 168 11.83 -5.45 -5.53
CA LEU A 168 12.45 -4.31 -4.85
C LEU A 168 13.85 -4.65 -4.31
N PRO A 169 14.77 -3.67 -4.32
CA PRO A 169 16.10 -3.87 -3.74
C PRO A 169 15.98 -4.18 -2.24
N LYS A 170 16.96 -4.91 -1.72
CA LYS A 170 17.10 -5.07 -0.27
C LYS A 170 17.48 -3.72 0.33
N GLY A 171 16.72 -3.26 1.32
CA GLY A 171 17.11 -2.11 2.12
C GLY A 171 18.37 -2.40 2.94
N ARG A 172 19.08 -1.35 3.35
CA ARG A 172 20.09 -1.51 4.40
C ARG A 172 19.36 -1.98 5.66
N GLU A 173 19.81 -3.06 6.25
CA GLU A 173 19.35 -3.49 7.57
C GLU A 173 19.88 -2.46 8.58
N GLU A 174 18.96 -1.72 9.22
CA GLU A 174 19.25 -0.92 10.41
C GLU A 174 19.07 -1.79 11.64
#